data_8e438318f7f8ccee6ac29ff642f052c8
#
_entry.id   8e438318f7f8ccee6ac29ff642f052c8
#
_cell.length_a   1.000
_cell.length_b   1.000
_cell.length_c   1.000
_cell.angle_alpha   90.00
_cell.angle_beta   90.00
_cell.angle_gamma   90.00
#
_symmetry.space_group_name_H-M   'P 1'
#
loop_
_entity.id
_entity.type
_entity.pdbx_description
1 polymer ?
#
loop_
_entity_poly.entity_id
_entity_poly.type
_entity_poly.pdbx_seq_one_letter_code
_entity_poly.pdbx_strand_id
1 'polypeptide(L)'
;QFMAHTLGGQVTEAHEDTAREYGKTETYYDTACKLFKGLPERGISWMSHGDYMAKVPEGFALTAHSDACPNVAIADEKRGFYGVQYHPEVNHTEHGVDMIRNFLYEVCGAKGDWTMGDYKESSIKAIREKVGGGKVLLALSGGVDSSVAAALLAEAVGSQLTCVFVDHGLMRKNEGDEVETAFSKWDIHFVRVDAEARFLEKLSGVSEPERKRKIIGEEFIRVFEEEAKKIGRVDYLVQGTIYPDVIESGAGDAAVIKSHHNVGGLPDYVDFKEIIEPLRLLFKDEVRKLGRELGLP
;
A
#
# COMPACT_ATOMS: atom_id res chain seq x y z
N GLN A 1 2.10 -24.92 -8.67
CA GLN A 1 3.06 -25.54 -9.62
C GLN A 1 4.48 -25.48 -9.06
N PHE A 2 5.05 -24.28 -8.81
CA PHE A 2 6.42 -24.11 -8.33
C PHE A 2 6.69 -24.90 -7.03
N MET A 3 5.80 -24.80 -6.04
CA MET A 3 5.91 -25.56 -4.79
C MET A 3 5.91 -27.09 -5.05
N ALA A 4 5.02 -27.56 -5.90
CA ALA A 4 4.95 -28.98 -6.25
C ALA A 4 6.25 -29.46 -6.93
N HIS A 5 6.76 -28.72 -7.91
CA HIS A 5 8.01 -29.02 -8.59
C HIS A 5 9.21 -29.08 -7.62
N THR A 6 9.33 -28.06 -6.78
CA THR A 6 10.47 -27.93 -5.85
C THR A 6 10.49 -29.02 -4.76
N LEU A 7 9.30 -29.50 -4.34
CA LEU A 7 9.17 -30.49 -3.27
C LEU A 7 9.04 -31.92 -3.76
N GLY A 8 9.39 -32.20 -5.03
CA GLY A 8 9.48 -33.55 -5.58
C GLY A 8 8.21 -34.10 -6.20
N GLY A 9 7.23 -33.23 -6.44
CA GLY A 9 6.11 -33.54 -7.32
C GLY A 9 6.47 -33.41 -8.80
N GLN A 10 5.49 -33.59 -9.67
CA GLN A 10 5.68 -33.47 -11.11
C GLN A 10 4.66 -32.47 -11.68
N VAL A 11 5.15 -31.50 -12.41
CA VAL A 11 4.35 -30.57 -13.21
C VAL A 11 4.51 -30.92 -14.68
N THR A 12 3.41 -30.96 -15.40
CA THR A 12 3.37 -31.37 -16.80
C THR A 12 2.52 -30.40 -17.59
N GLU A 13 2.93 -30.09 -18.82
CA GLU A 13 2.11 -29.35 -19.78
C GLU A 13 0.91 -30.21 -20.18
N ALA A 14 -0.27 -29.60 -20.17
CA ALA A 14 -1.50 -30.25 -20.64
C ALA A 14 -1.49 -30.32 -22.18
N HIS A 15 -1.43 -31.54 -22.71
CA HIS A 15 -1.64 -31.78 -24.13
C HIS A 15 -3.14 -31.73 -24.46
N GLU A 16 -3.45 -31.24 -25.65
CA GLU A 16 -4.78 -30.95 -26.19
C GLU A 16 -5.98 -31.59 -25.45
N ASP A 17 -6.89 -30.78 -24.94
CA ASP A 17 -8.17 -31.11 -24.32
C ASP A 17 -8.17 -31.79 -22.92
N THR A 18 -7.04 -32.02 -22.29
CA THR A 18 -7.00 -32.57 -20.93
C THR A 18 -6.24 -31.65 -19.97
N ALA A 19 -6.85 -31.35 -18.85
CA ALA A 19 -6.27 -30.60 -17.71
C ALA A 19 -5.91 -29.11 -17.96
N ARG A 20 -6.16 -28.54 -19.17
CA ARG A 20 -6.12 -27.08 -19.39
C ARG A 20 -7.44 -26.49 -18.97
N GLU A 21 -7.38 -25.47 -18.13
CA GLU A 21 -8.60 -24.82 -17.67
C GLU A 21 -8.44 -23.28 -17.68
N TYR A 22 -9.38 -22.62 -18.34
CA TYR A 22 -9.46 -21.17 -18.43
C TYR A 22 -10.89 -20.70 -18.14
N GLY A 23 -11.02 -19.79 -17.17
CA GLY A 23 -12.32 -19.24 -16.78
C GLY A 23 -12.98 -19.98 -15.62
N LYS A 24 -14.30 -20.01 -15.61
CA LYS A 24 -15.12 -20.60 -14.55
C LYS A 24 -15.11 -22.12 -14.65
N THR A 25 -14.65 -22.78 -13.60
CA THR A 25 -14.57 -24.24 -13.51
C THR A 25 -15.18 -24.72 -12.20
N GLU A 26 -16.04 -25.76 -12.26
CA GLU A 26 -16.54 -26.41 -11.05
C GLU A 26 -15.40 -27.19 -10.37
N THR A 27 -15.18 -26.91 -9.11
CA THR A 27 -14.10 -27.47 -8.31
C THR A 27 -14.68 -28.15 -7.09
N TYR A 28 -14.20 -29.35 -6.79
CA TYR A 28 -14.62 -30.17 -5.65
C TYR A 28 -13.60 -30.08 -4.56
N TYR A 29 -14.02 -29.79 -3.33
CA TYR A 29 -13.17 -29.50 -2.17
C TYR A 29 -13.25 -30.61 -1.12
N ASP A 30 -12.11 -31.01 -0.57
CA ASP A 30 -12.06 -31.77 0.68
C ASP A 30 -12.28 -30.81 1.87
N THR A 31 -13.47 -30.79 2.40
CA THR A 31 -13.86 -29.90 3.51
C THR A 31 -13.25 -30.27 4.86
N ALA A 32 -12.53 -31.41 4.96
CA ALA A 32 -11.71 -31.75 6.11
C ALA A 32 -10.40 -30.95 6.15
N CYS A 33 -9.93 -30.46 5.00
CA CYS A 33 -8.79 -29.56 4.91
C CYS A 33 -9.11 -28.19 5.53
N LYS A 34 -8.20 -27.65 6.34
CA LYS A 34 -8.37 -26.33 6.98
C LYS A 34 -8.69 -25.21 6.01
N LEU A 35 -8.11 -25.23 4.79
CA LEU A 35 -8.37 -24.23 3.77
C LEU A 35 -9.84 -24.15 3.34
N PHE A 36 -10.53 -25.30 3.35
CA PHE A 36 -11.93 -25.44 2.92
C PHE A 36 -12.93 -25.64 4.06
N LYS A 37 -12.49 -25.45 5.28
CA LYS A 37 -13.33 -25.58 6.47
C LYS A 37 -14.57 -24.68 6.39
N GLY A 38 -15.74 -25.29 6.54
CA GLY A 38 -17.03 -24.58 6.52
C GLY A 38 -17.51 -24.18 5.12
N LEU A 39 -16.81 -24.55 4.06
CA LEU A 39 -17.26 -24.35 2.68
C LEU A 39 -18.14 -25.51 2.21
N PRO A 40 -18.95 -25.34 1.15
CA PRO A 40 -19.60 -26.45 0.48
C PRO A 40 -18.55 -27.37 -0.18
N GLU A 41 -18.93 -28.63 -0.45
CA GLU A 41 -18.05 -29.61 -1.07
C GLU A 41 -17.65 -29.28 -2.52
N ARG A 42 -18.31 -28.27 -3.14
CA ARG A 42 -18.02 -27.79 -4.48
C ARG A 42 -18.37 -26.31 -4.65
N GLY A 43 -17.74 -25.67 -5.63
CA GLY A 43 -18.03 -24.30 -6.01
C GLY A 43 -17.29 -23.92 -7.29
N ILE A 44 -17.58 -22.74 -7.82
CA ILE A 44 -16.91 -22.23 -9.01
C ILE A 44 -15.59 -21.57 -8.62
N SER A 45 -14.50 -22.02 -9.25
CA SER A 45 -13.18 -21.41 -9.16
C SER A 45 -12.74 -20.84 -10.50
N TRP A 46 -11.97 -19.74 -10.45
CA TRP A 46 -11.40 -19.14 -11.65
C TRP A 46 -10.05 -19.75 -11.99
N MET A 47 -10.00 -20.49 -13.09
CA MET A 47 -8.78 -21.14 -13.59
C MET A 47 -8.11 -20.30 -14.68
N SER A 48 -6.78 -20.39 -14.73
CA SER A 48 -5.96 -19.78 -15.78
C SER A 48 -4.64 -20.52 -15.90
N HIS A 49 -4.69 -21.76 -16.41
CA HIS A 49 -3.48 -22.58 -16.51
C HIS A 49 -3.46 -23.51 -17.73
N GLY A 50 -2.27 -23.66 -18.31
CA GLY A 50 -1.96 -24.66 -19.33
C GLY A 50 -1.16 -25.85 -18.78
N ASP A 51 -0.47 -25.65 -17.65
CA ASP A 51 0.28 -26.69 -16.93
C ASP A 51 -0.51 -27.16 -15.72
N TYR A 52 -0.35 -28.40 -15.34
CA TYR A 52 -1.00 -28.95 -14.16
C TYR A 52 -0.05 -29.82 -13.34
N MET A 53 -0.38 -30.06 -12.11
CA MET A 53 0.35 -30.95 -11.21
C MET A 53 -0.05 -32.41 -11.49
N ALA A 54 0.80 -33.14 -12.23
CA ALA A 54 0.56 -34.54 -12.57
C ALA A 54 0.82 -35.49 -11.38
N LYS A 55 1.77 -35.14 -10.50
CA LYS A 55 2.09 -35.90 -9.30
C LYS A 55 2.20 -35.01 -8.08
N VAL A 56 1.45 -35.34 -7.06
CA VAL A 56 1.48 -34.68 -5.75
C VAL A 56 2.79 -35.00 -5.04
N PRO A 57 3.50 -34.03 -4.43
CA PRO A 57 4.72 -34.29 -3.67
C PRO A 57 4.48 -35.20 -2.46
N GLU A 58 5.51 -35.91 -2.02
CA GLU A 58 5.44 -36.74 -0.82
C GLU A 58 5.08 -35.91 0.43
N GLY A 59 4.16 -36.41 1.25
CA GLY A 59 3.68 -35.75 2.46
C GLY A 59 2.51 -34.79 2.21
N PHE A 60 2.17 -34.50 0.97
CA PHE A 60 0.97 -33.70 0.64
C PHE A 60 -0.25 -34.59 0.41
N ALA A 61 -1.38 -34.12 0.89
CA ALA A 61 -2.70 -34.65 0.51
C ALA A 61 -3.29 -33.86 -0.66
N LEU A 62 -4.02 -34.53 -1.52
CA LEU A 62 -4.90 -33.89 -2.49
C LEU A 62 -6.10 -33.33 -1.74
N THR A 63 -6.41 -32.04 -1.96
CA THR A 63 -7.49 -31.34 -1.22
C THR A 63 -8.55 -30.71 -2.13
N ALA A 64 -8.29 -30.62 -3.43
CA ALA A 64 -9.32 -30.29 -4.42
C ALA A 64 -8.98 -30.80 -5.80
N HIS A 65 -10.03 -31.07 -6.61
CA HIS A 65 -9.95 -31.48 -8.01
C HIS A 65 -11.08 -30.83 -8.82
N SER A 66 -10.94 -30.86 -10.13
CA SER A 66 -12.02 -30.59 -11.09
C SER A 66 -12.23 -31.82 -11.98
N ASP A 67 -13.21 -31.78 -12.87
CA ASP A 67 -13.43 -32.88 -13.81
C ASP A 67 -12.27 -33.06 -14.81
N ALA A 68 -11.62 -31.95 -15.18
CA ALA A 68 -10.51 -31.97 -16.13
C ALA A 68 -9.13 -32.07 -15.44
N CYS A 69 -8.96 -31.50 -14.26
CA CYS A 69 -7.68 -31.48 -13.54
C CYS A 69 -7.78 -32.23 -12.21
N PRO A 70 -7.06 -33.39 -12.09
CA PRO A 70 -7.17 -34.23 -10.90
C PRO A 70 -6.52 -33.64 -9.64
N ASN A 71 -5.57 -32.70 -9.77
CA ASN A 71 -4.77 -32.18 -8.68
C ASN A 71 -4.83 -30.63 -8.67
N VAL A 72 -5.97 -30.07 -8.27
CA VAL A 72 -6.22 -28.61 -8.28
C VAL A 72 -5.74 -27.94 -7.00
N ALA A 73 -5.81 -28.63 -5.86
CA ALA A 73 -5.26 -28.12 -4.60
C ALA A 73 -4.60 -29.24 -3.80
N ILE A 74 -3.54 -28.87 -3.09
CA ILE A 74 -2.78 -29.78 -2.21
C ILE A 74 -2.45 -29.10 -0.89
N ALA A 75 -2.32 -29.91 0.17
CA ALA A 75 -1.88 -29.42 1.47
C ALA A 75 -0.95 -30.41 2.17
N ASP A 76 0.08 -29.89 2.82
CA ASP A 76 0.79 -30.56 3.92
C ASP A 76 0.50 -29.78 5.21
N GLU A 77 -0.53 -30.17 5.90
CA GLU A 77 -0.99 -29.47 7.11
C GLU A 77 0.04 -29.48 8.24
N LYS A 78 0.93 -30.48 8.27
CA LYS A 78 1.98 -30.60 9.30
C LYS A 78 3.04 -29.53 9.13
N ARG A 79 3.42 -29.23 7.87
CA ARG A 79 4.38 -28.20 7.52
C ARG A 79 3.73 -26.82 7.26
N GLY A 80 2.41 -26.75 7.23
CA GLY A 80 1.65 -25.52 6.94
C GLY A 80 1.72 -25.09 5.48
N PHE A 81 1.91 -26.02 4.55
CA PHE A 81 1.96 -25.73 3.12
C PHE A 81 0.63 -26.01 2.45
N TYR A 82 0.10 -25.00 1.77
CA TYR A 82 -1.14 -25.07 1.01
C TYR A 82 -0.92 -24.51 -0.39
N GLY A 83 -1.39 -25.21 -1.39
CA GLY A 83 -1.28 -24.77 -2.78
C GLY A 83 -2.58 -24.98 -3.52
N VAL A 84 -2.99 -23.98 -4.27
CA VAL A 84 -4.15 -24.00 -5.17
C VAL A 84 -3.73 -23.67 -6.59
N GLN A 85 -4.41 -24.22 -7.59
CA GLN A 85 -4.16 -24.01 -9.01
C GLN A 85 -4.94 -22.80 -9.54
N TYR A 86 -6.07 -22.50 -8.94
CA TYR A 86 -6.97 -21.39 -9.27
C TYR A 86 -6.60 -20.11 -8.50
N HIS A 87 -7.31 -19.04 -8.82
CA HIS A 87 -7.15 -17.72 -8.23
C HIS A 87 -8.21 -17.44 -7.16
N PRO A 88 -7.93 -17.63 -5.86
CA PRO A 88 -8.89 -17.33 -4.80
C PRO A 88 -9.11 -15.83 -4.58
N GLU A 89 -8.19 -14.99 -5.03
CA GLU A 89 -8.22 -13.53 -4.85
C GLU A 89 -9.17 -12.81 -5.81
N VAL A 90 -9.64 -13.47 -6.88
CA VAL A 90 -10.50 -12.83 -7.86
C VAL A 90 -11.99 -13.03 -7.53
N ASN A 91 -12.82 -12.05 -7.87
CA ASN A 91 -14.27 -12.08 -7.62
C ASN A 91 -15.03 -13.21 -8.33
N HIS A 92 -14.41 -13.88 -9.30
CA HIS A 92 -15.00 -14.98 -10.06
C HIS A 92 -14.88 -16.34 -9.34
N THR A 93 -14.07 -16.43 -8.29
CA THR A 93 -14.00 -17.60 -7.40
C THR A 93 -15.00 -17.40 -6.26
N GLU A 94 -16.06 -18.25 -6.21
CA GLU A 94 -17.23 -18.04 -5.33
C GLU A 94 -16.87 -17.97 -3.85
N HIS A 95 -15.96 -18.81 -3.37
CA HIS A 95 -15.58 -18.90 -1.96
C HIS A 95 -14.13 -18.45 -1.69
N GLY A 96 -13.56 -17.65 -2.62
CA GLY A 96 -12.16 -17.25 -2.55
C GLY A 96 -11.80 -16.47 -1.29
N VAL A 97 -12.67 -15.54 -0.89
CA VAL A 97 -12.49 -14.74 0.36
C VAL A 97 -12.51 -15.65 1.60
N ASP A 98 -13.37 -16.65 1.64
CA ASP A 98 -13.46 -17.56 2.77
C ASP A 98 -12.25 -18.50 2.83
N MET A 99 -11.74 -18.95 1.69
CA MET A 99 -10.47 -19.70 1.60
C MET A 99 -9.31 -18.89 2.14
N ILE A 100 -9.18 -17.64 1.72
CA ILE A 100 -8.13 -16.72 2.20
C ILE A 100 -8.30 -16.49 3.71
N ARG A 101 -9.54 -16.30 4.19
CA ARG A 101 -9.85 -16.16 5.62
C ARG A 101 -9.43 -17.39 6.40
N ASN A 102 -9.78 -18.59 5.91
CA ASN A 102 -9.38 -19.85 6.52
C ASN A 102 -7.87 -19.99 6.58
N PHE A 103 -7.16 -19.62 5.50
CA PHE A 103 -5.70 -19.63 5.51
C PHE A 103 -5.12 -18.71 6.59
N LEU A 104 -5.62 -17.47 6.70
CA LEU A 104 -5.14 -16.52 7.69
C LEU A 104 -5.43 -16.96 9.13
N TYR A 105 -6.64 -17.39 9.42
CA TYR A 105 -7.06 -17.67 10.79
C TYR A 105 -6.81 -19.11 11.24
N GLU A 106 -7.09 -20.11 10.39
CA GLU A 106 -6.99 -21.52 10.75
C GLU A 106 -5.59 -22.09 10.51
N VAL A 107 -4.86 -21.55 9.52
CA VAL A 107 -3.50 -22.00 9.19
C VAL A 107 -2.45 -21.12 9.83
N CYS A 108 -2.50 -19.79 9.58
CA CYS A 108 -1.50 -18.85 10.09
C CYS A 108 -1.76 -18.44 11.55
N GLY A 109 -2.96 -18.69 12.10
CA GLY A 109 -3.31 -18.30 13.47
C GLY A 109 -3.39 -16.79 13.67
N ALA A 110 -3.69 -16.04 12.62
CA ALA A 110 -3.87 -14.59 12.72
C ALA A 110 -5.02 -14.26 13.69
N LYS A 111 -4.84 -13.21 14.49
CA LYS A 111 -5.80 -12.83 15.53
C LYS A 111 -6.83 -11.80 15.06
N GLY A 112 -6.59 -11.15 13.93
CA GLY A 112 -7.45 -10.06 13.43
C GLY A 112 -7.38 -8.80 14.29
N ASP A 113 -6.27 -8.58 14.96
CA ASP A 113 -6.00 -7.47 15.89
C ASP A 113 -5.36 -6.24 15.21
N TRP A 114 -5.25 -6.25 13.90
CA TRP A 114 -4.81 -5.09 13.13
C TRP A 114 -5.98 -4.11 12.96
N THR A 115 -6.06 -3.12 13.85
CA THR A 115 -7.08 -2.06 13.80
C THR A 115 -6.46 -0.69 13.60
N MET A 116 -7.20 0.24 12.99
CA MET A 116 -6.67 1.61 12.80
C MET A 116 -6.60 2.39 14.11
N GLY A 117 -7.39 2.05 15.11
CA GLY A 117 -7.29 2.61 16.46
C GLY A 117 -5.96 2.22 17.13
N ASP A 118 -5.63 0.93 17.15
CA ASP A 118 -4.37 0.45 17.71
C ASP A 118 -3.15 0.96 16.92
N TYR A 119 -3.30 1.05 15.58
CA TYR A 119 -2.27 1.63 14.72
C TYR A 119 -2.02 3.10 15.06
N LYS A 120 -3.08 3.89 15.23
CA LYS A 120 -3.02 5.30 15.63
C LYS A 120 -2.23 5.46 16.93
N GLU A 121 -2.63 4.74 17.98
CA GLU A 121 -2.00 4.83 19.30
C GLU A 121 -0.52 4.43 19.27
N SER A 122 -0.21 3.31 18.65
CA SER A 122 1.16 2.81 18.53
C SER A 122 2.05 3.74 17.69
N SER A 123 1.51 4.30 16.59
CA SER A 123 2.24 5.24 15.75
C SER A 123 2.50 6.56 16.44
N ILE A 124 1.52 7.12 17.15
CA ILE A 124 1.70 8.34 17.97
C ILE A 124 2.80 8.15 19.00
N LYS A 125 2.79 7.02 19.70
CA LYS A 125 3.82 6.69 20.69
C LYS A 125 5.20 6.60 20.04
N ALA A 126 5.33 5.85 18.95
CA ALA A 126 6.60 5.68 18.24
C ALA A 126 7.15 7.01 17.69
N ILE A 127 6.27 7.85 17.14
CA ILE A 127 6.65 9.18 16.64
C ILE A 127 7.15 10.07 17.79
N ARG A 128 6.46 10.11 18.93
CA ARG A 128 6.88 10.88 20.11
C ARG A 128 8.25 10.46 20.62
N GLU A 129 8.47 9.17 20.75
CA GLU A 129 9.74 8.60 21.19
C GLU A 129 10.88 8.95 20.22
N LYS A 130 10.62 8.88 18.91
CA LYS A 130 11.60 9.17 17.87
C LYS A 130 11.94 10.65 17.78
N VAL A 131 10.94 11.51 17.79
CA VAL A 131 11.09 12.97 17.60
C VAL A 131 11.67 13.63 18.87
N GLY A 132 11.23 13.21 20.06
CA GLY A 132 11.62 13.85 21.30
C GLY A 132 11.36 15.35 21.29
N GLY A 133 12.40 16.17 21.44
CA GLY A 133 12.31 17.64 21.33
C GLY A 133 12.64 18.21 19.95
N GLY A 134 12.74 17.37 18.91
CA GLY A 134 13.12 17.78 17.55
C GLY A 134 12.00 18.51 16.80
N LYS A 135 12.38 19.26 15.76
CA LYS A 135 11.45 19.92 14.85
C LYS A 135 11.15 19.05 13.64
N VAL A 136 9.89 19.03 13.23
CA VAL A 136 9.37 18.17 12.16
C VAL A 136 8.81 19.05 11.05
N LEU A 137 9.13 18.72 9.80
CA LEU A 137 8.66 19.41 8.60
C LEU A 137 7.89 18.44 7.70
N LEU A 138 6.72 18.86 7.24
CA LEU A 138 5.89 18.12 6.31
C LEU A 138 5.50 19.00 5.12
N ALA A 139 5.72 18.51 3.90
CA ALA A 139 5.13 19.08 2.70
C ALA A 139 3.68 18.59 2.57
N LEU A 140 2.71 19.48 2.69
CA LEU A 140 1.29 19.18 2.59
C LEU A 140 0.80 19.45 1.17
N SER A 141 0.43 18.40 0.45
CA SER A 141 -0.01 18.49 -0.95
C SER A 141 -1.53 18.67 -1.13
N GLY A 142 -2.30 18.72 -0.05
CA GLY A 142 -3.77 18.67 -0.10
C GLY A 142 -4.34 17.27 -0.36
N GLY A 143 -3.52 16.29 -0.70
CA GLY A 143 -3.92 14.89 -0.88
C GLY A 143 -4.23 14.18 0.45
N VAL A 144 -5.02 13.10 0.37
CA VAL A 144 -5.44 12.32 1.56
C VAL A 144 -4.24 11.85 2.39
N ASP A 145 -3.20 11.33 1.75
CA ASP A 145 -2.07 10.73 2.47
C ASP A 145 -1.29 11.77 3.27
N SER A 146 -0.93 12.89 2.65
CA SER A 146 -0.25 13.99 3.34
C SER A 146 -1.10 14.59 4.45
N SER A 147 -2.43 14.67 4.27
CA SER A 147 -3.34 15.17 5.29
C SER A 147 -3.46 14.22 6.48
N VAL A 148 -3.54 12.91 6.25
CA VAL A 148 -3.56 11.91 7.33
C VAL A 148 -2.23 11.87 8.07
N ALA A 149 -1.10 11.94 7.36
CA ALA A 149 0.21 12.05 7.98
C ALA A 149 0.32 13.32 8.86
N ALA A 150 -0.16 14.48 8.35
CA ALA A 150 -0.19 15.73 9.11
C ALA A 150 -1.02 15.62 10.38
N ALA A 151 -2.23 15.06 10.30
CA ALA A 151 -3.12 14.90 11.47
C ALA A 151 -2.52 13.95 12.51
N LEU A 152 -1.92 12.85 12.08
CA LEU A 152 -1.25 11.90 12.97
C LEU A 152 -0.06 12.55 13.71
N LEU A 153 0.75 13.32 12.98
CA LEU A 153 1.86 14.06 13.58
C LEU A 153 1.40 15.20 14.48
N ALA A 154 0.32 15.90 14.11
CA ALA A 154 -0.26 16.94 14.95
C ALA A 154 -0.67 16.38 16.33
N GLU A 155 -1.31 15.20 16.39
CA GLU A 155 -1.60 14.52 17.65
C GLU A 155 -0.33 14.02 18.38
N ALA A 156 0.71 13.65 17.62
CA ALA A 156 1.93 13.13 18.23
C ALA A 156 2.81 14.21 18.81
N VAL A 157 3.10 15.29 18.08
CA VAL A 157 4.16 16.25 18.42
C VAL A 157 3.69 17.72 18.47
N GLY A 158 2.44 18.00 18.09
CA GLY A 158 1.83 19.33 18.20
C GLY A 158 2.67 20.43 17.57
N SER A 159 2.97 21.47 18.33
CA SER A 159 3.70 22.67 17.87
C SER A 159 5.13 22.43 17.37
N GLN A 160 5.68 21.24 17.51
CA GLN A 160 6.95 20.87 16.88
C GLN A 160 6.81 20.61 15.37
N LEU A 161 5.57 20.41 14.88
CA LEU A 161 5.26 20.17 13.47
C LEU A 161 5.07 21.49 12.72
N THR A 162 5.78 21.64 11.62
CA THR A 162 5.52 22.67 10.62
C THR A 162 5.02 22.00 9.34
N CYS A 163 3.82 22.38 8.89
CA CYS A 163 3.24 21.95 7.61
C CYS A 163 3.38 23.10 6.60
N VAL A 164 4.03 22.82 5.48
CA VAL A 164 4.11 23.76 4.35
C VAL A 164 3.18 23.32 3.25
N PHE A 165 2.14 24.11 3.00
CA PHE A 165 1.19 23.91 1.92
C PHE A 165 1.51 24.88 0.78
N VAL A 166 1.82 24.35 -0.39
CA VAL A 166 2.13 25.15 -1.58
C VAL A 166 0.90 25.22 -2.48
N ASP A 167 0.30 26.41 -2.52
CA ASP A 167 -0.81 26.72 -3.44
C ASP A 167 -0.23 27.09 -4.81
N HIS A 168 -0.24 26.13 -5.71
CA HIS A 168 0.35 26.25 -7.04
C HIS A 168 -0.66 26.67 -8.14
N GLY A 169 -1.88 27.06 -7.76
CA GLY A 169 -2.91 27.51 -8.69
C GLY A 169 -3.55 26.41 -9.54
N LEU A 170 -3.14 25.13 -9.40
CA LEU A 170 -3.71 23.98 -10.10
C LEU A 170 -4.59 23.14 -9.18
N MET A 171 -4.94 23.69 -8.01
CA MET A 171 -5.81 23.08 -7.01
C MET A 171 -7.27 23.15 -7.45
N ARG A 172 -8.13 22.34 -6.82
CA ARG A 172 -9.57 22.50 -6.96
C ARG A 172 -10.00 23.83 -6.38
N LYS A 173 -11.15 24.32 -6.82
CA LYS A 173 -11.72 25.57 -6.28
C LYS A 173 -11.85 25.47 -4.76
N ASN A 174 -11.30 26.46 -4.06
CA ASN A 174 -11.30 26.60 -2.60
C ASN A 174 -10.51 25.51 -1.82
N GLU A 175 -9.79 24.61 -2.51
CA GLU A 175 -9.07 23.51 -1.83
C GLU A 175 -8.04 24.03 -0.81
N GLY A 176 -7.32 25.10 -1.13
CA GLY A 176 -6.37 25.75 -0.20
C GLY A 176 -7.03 26.23 1.08
N ASP A 177 -8.22 26.86 0.97
CA ASP A 177 -8.98 27.36 2.11
C ASP A 177 -9.57 26.21 2.95
N GLU A 178 -10.00 25.14 2.30
CA GLU A 178 -10.49 23.91 2.96
C GLU A 178 -9.37 23.24 3.76
N VAL A 179 -8.18 23.11 3.19
CA VAL A 179 -7.01 22.55 3.88
C VAL A 179 -6.61 23.41 5.06
N GLU A 180 -6.48 24.72 4.89
CA GLU A 180 -6.15 25.65 5.97
C GLU A 180 -7.18 25.58 7.11
N THR A 181 -8.47 25.57 6.78
CA THR A 181 -9.56 25.41 7.74
C THR A 181 -9.51 24.08 8.48
N ALA A 182 -9.22 22.98 7.77
CA ALA A 182 -9.13 21.66 8.38
C ALA A 182 -8.02 21.58 9.42
N PHE A 183 -6.89 22.26 9.17
CA PHE A 183 -5.74 22.23 10.06
C PHE A 183 -5.71 23.37 11.09
N SER A 184 -6.56 24.40 10.98
CA SER A 184 -6.63 25.52 11.93
C SER A 184 -6.94 25.12 13.39
N LYS A 185 -7.57 23.97 13.60
CA LYS A 185 -7.92 23.43 14.93
C LYS A 185 -6.74 22.72 15.65
N TRP A 186 -5.65 22.50 14.94
CA TRP A 186 -4.51 21.78 15.47
C TRP A 186 -3.43 22.75 15.96
N ASP A 187 -2.73 22.40 17.03
CA ASP A 187 -1.58 23.16 17.53
C ASP A 187 -0.32 22.84 16.71
N ILE A 188 -0.27 23.37 15.47
CA ILE A 188 0.83 23.19 14.53
C ILE A 188 1.19 24.51 13.87
N HIS A 189 2.39 24.61 13.32
CA HIS A 189 2.78 25.72 12.47
C HIS A 189 2.34 25.43 11.03
N PHE A 190 1.27 26.08 10.56
CA PHE A 190 0.78 25.95 9.20
C PHE A 190 1.26 27.13 8.35
N VAL A 191 1.97 26.83 7.25
CA VAL A 191 2.51 27.84 6.32
C VAL A 191 1.87 27.61 4.96
N ARG A 192 1.01 28.54 4.52
CA ARG A 192 0.50 28.54 3.14
C ARG A 192 1.37 29.44 2.27
N VAL A 193 1.87 28.91 1.18
CA VAL A 193 2.67 29.63 0.19
C VAL A 193 1.83 29.82 -1.06
N ASP A 194 1.51 31.06 -1.39
CA ASP A 194 0.91 31.39 -2.68
C ASP A 194 2.01 31.41 -3.76
N ALA A 195 1.98 30.40 -4.59
CA ALA A 195 2.93 30.23 -5.69
C ALA A 195 2.24 30.15 -7.07
N GLU A 196 0.92 30.47 -7.14
CA GLU A 196 0.13 30.37 -8.37
C GLU A 196 0.80 31.02 -9.56
N ALA A 197 1.14 32.31 -9.46
CA ALA A 197 1.76 33.06 -10.56
C ALA A 197 3.05 32.40 -11.05
N ARG A 198 3.88 31.91 -10.14
CA ARG A 198 5.16 31.27 -10.41
C ARG A 198 5.00 29.96 -11.19
N PHE A 199 4.03 29.13 -10.80
CA PHE A 199 3.74 27.87 -11.50
C PHE A 199 3.12 28.10 -12.88
N LEU A 200 2.15 29.03 -12.98
CA LEU A 200 1.49 29.33 -14.25
C LEU A 200 2.46 29.93 -15.29
N GLU A 201 3.40 30.78 -14.86
CA GLU A 201 4.46 31.31 -15.72
C GLU A 201 5.32 30.17 -16.30
N LYS A 202 5.79 29.25 -15.47
CA LYS A 202 6.61 28.11 -15.87
C LYS A 202 5.89 27.13 -16.79
N LEU A 203 4.59 27.01 -16.66
CA LEU A 203 3.74 26.13 -17.48
C LEU A 203 3.27 26.79 -18.78
N SER A 204 3.49 28.08 -18.93
CA SER A 204 3.06 28.82 -20.13
C SER A 204 3.67 28.23 -21.40
N GLY A 205 2.80 27.91 -22.38
CA GLY A 205 3.21 27.30 -23.67
C GLY A 205 3.61 25.82 -23.59
N VAL A 206 3.53 25.18 -22.43
CA VAL A 206 3.82 23.75 -22.28
C VAL A 206 2.55 22.95 -22.48
N SER A 207 2.47 22.14 -23.54
CA SER A 207 1.32 21.28 -23.86
C SER A 207 1.51 19.81 -23.46
N GLU A 208 2.75 19.33 -23.47
CA GLU A 208 3.10 17.93 -23.26
C GLU A 208 2.95 17.54 -21.77
N PRO A 209 2.13 16.50 -21.44
CA PRO A 209 1.78 16.17 -20.07
C PRO A 209 2.96 15.81 -19.17
N GLU A 210 3.92 15.03 -19.68
CA GLU A 210 5.07 14.60 -18.89
C GLU A 210 6.01 15.76 -18.56
N ARG A 211 6.15 16.70 -19.50
CA ARG A 211 6.91 17.92 -19.25
C ARG A 211 6.25 18.82 -18.21
N LYS A 212 4.88 18.90 -18.22
CA LYS A 212 4.14 19.61 -17.17
C LYS A 212 4.40 18.99 -15.79
N ARG A 213 4.34 17.68 -15.68
CA ARG A 213 4.62 16.98 -14.40
C ARG A 213 6.00 17.30 -13.86
N LYS A 214 7.03 17.23 -14.71
CA LYS A 214 8.41 17.55 -14.32
C LYS A 214 8.54 18.98 -13.82
N ILE A 215 7.99 19.94 -14.55
CA ILE A 215 8.03 21.36 -14.16
C ILE A 215 7.32 21.56 -12.81
N ILE A 216 6.13 20.97 -12.62
CA ILE A 216 5.38 21.09 -11.38
C ILE A 216 6.18 20.49 -10.22
N GLY A 217 6.74 19.29 -10.39
CA GLY A 217 7.53 18.62 -9.37
C GLY A 217 8.78 19.39 -8.97
N GLU A 218 9.57 19.84 -9.95
CA GLU A 218 10.78 20.63 -9.71
C GLU A 218 10.47 21.96 -9.02
N GLU A 219 9.42 22.63 -9.43
CA GLU A 219 9.07 23.94 -8.87
C GLU A 219 8.51 23.79 -7.46
N PHE A 220 7.73 22.74 -7.21
CA PHE A 220 7.23 22.42 -5.86
C PHE A 220 8.40 22.21 -4.89
N ILE A 221 9.41 21.44 -5.28
CA ILE A 221 10.62 21.22 -4.47
C ILE A 221 11.31 22.55 -4.17
N ARG A 222 11.52 23.42 -5.17
CA ARG A 222 12.16 24.72 -4.97
C ARG A 222 11.43 25.63 -3.99
N VAL A 223 10.11 25.73 -4.14
CA VAL A 223 9.28 26.52 -3.22
C VAL A 223 9.37 25.94 -1.80
N PHE A 224 9.27 24.62 -1.68
CA PHE A 224 9.38 23.95 -0.38
C PHE A 224 10.74 24.18 0.29
N GLU A 225 11.83 24.14 -0.48
CA GLU A 225 13.18 24.42 0.02
C GLU A 225 13.35 25.87 0.48
N GLU A 226 12.80 26.82 -0.26
CA GLU A 226 12.83 28.24 0.11
C GLU A 226 12.12 28.46 1.44
N GLU A 227 10.98 27.81 1.66
CA GLU A 227 10.27 27.89 2.93
C GLU A 227 11.00 27.14 4.06
N ALA A 228 11.56 25.96 3.78
CA ALA A 228 12.35 25.22 4.75
C ALA A 228 13.54 26.05 5.28
N LYS A 229 14.20 26.83 4.41
CA LYS A 229 15.28 27.74 4.80
C LYS A 229 14.82 28.85 5.73
N LYS A 230 13.60 29.38 5.51
CA LYS A 230 13.02 30.45 6.40
C LYS A 230 12.66 29.87 7.76
N ILE A 231 12.20 28.63 7.82
CA ILE A 231 11.86 27.90 9.08
C ILE A 231 13.10 27.64 9.91
N GLY A 232 14.25 27.51 9.23
CA GLY A 232 15.56 27.24 9.86
C GLY A 232 15.78 25.75 10.12
N ARG A 233 16.51 25.41 11.20
CA ARG A 233 16.88 24.01 11.48
C ARG A 233 15.65 23.14 11.71
N VAL A 234 15.54 22.07 10.93
CA VAL A 234 14.56 21.00 11.05
C VAL A 234 15.29 19.68 11.26
N ASP A 235 14.81 18.86 12.18
CA ASP A 235 15.47 17.60 12.52
C ASP A 235 14.90 16.42 11.73
N TYR A 236 13.60 16.46 11.38
CA TYR A 236 12.91 15.38 10.69
C TYR A 236 12.06 15.88 9.53
N LEU A 237 12.17 15.19 8.40
CA LEU A 237 11.25 15.36 7.27
C LEU A 237 10.20 14.25 7.29
N VAL A 238 8.95 14.58 6.94
CA VAL A 238 7.87 13.59 6.84
C VAL A 238 7.48 13.37 5.39
N GLN A 239 7.31 12.11 5.03
CA GLN A 239 6.76 11.69 3.74
C GLN A 239 5.49 10.89 3.93
N GLY A 240 4.50 11.13 3.07
CA GLY A 240 3.22 10.41 3.04
C GLY A 240 3.28 9.10 2.23
N THR A 241 4.42 8.40 2.24
CA THR A 241 4.61 7.11 1.58
C THR A 241 3.63 6.09 2.13
N ILE A 242 2.94 5.35 1.27
CA ILE A 242 2.03 4.26 1.63
C ILE A 242 2.58 2.91 1.15
N TYR A 243 2.02 1.80 1.63
CA TYR A 243 2.54 0.46 1.34
C TYR A 243 2.60 0.12 -0.16
N PRO A 244 1.61 0.46 -1.00
CA PRO A 244 1.72 0.29 -2.46
C PRO A 244 2.93 0.98 -3.08
N ASP A 245 3.32 2.17 -2.59
CA ASP A 245 4.51 2.88 -3.09
C ASP A 245 5.80 2.10 -2.81
N VAL A 246 5.86 1.45 -1.65
CA VAL A 246 6.99 0.59 -1.26
C VAL A 246 7.11 -0.63 -2.16
N ILE A 247 5.99 -1.30 -2.46
CA ILE A 247 5.95 -2.50 -3.32
C ILE A 247 6.35 -2.13 -4.76
N GLU A 248 5.77 -1.04 -5.31
CA GLU A 248 6.00 -0.63 -6.69
C GLU A 248 7.40 -0.05 -6.91
N SER A 249 8.02 0.55 -5.88
CA SER A 249 9.39 1.08 -5.97
C SER A 249 10.45 -0.01 -6.04
N GLY A 250 10.13 -1.25 -5.69
CA GLY A 250 11.04 -2.40 -5.66
C GLY A 250 12.19 -2.23 -4.65
N ALA A 251 12.71 -3.34 -4.14
CA ALA A 251 13.97 -3.37 -3.38
C ALA A 251 15.15 -3.56 -4.35
N GLY A 252 15.41 -2.61 -5.25
CA GLY A 252 16.48 -2.75 -6.25
C GLY A 252 16.47 -1.60 -7.25
N ASP A 253 17.26 -1.68 -8.30
CA ASP A 253 17.48 -0.65 -9.34
C ASP A 253 16.22 -0.07 -10.04
N ALA A 254 15.03 -0.57 -9.71
CA ALA A 254 13.73 -0.04 -10.13
C ALA A 254 13.27 1.23 -9.35
N ALA A 255 14.04 1.71 -8.40
CA ALA A 255 13.76 2.93 -7.61
C ALA A 255 13.64 4.21 -8.46
N VAL A 256 13.87 4.14 -9.77
CA VAL A 256 13.88 5.27 -10.69
C VAL A 256 12.49 5.64 -11.23
N ILE A 257 11.45 4.78 -11.07
CA ILE A 257 10.17 4.96 -11.77
C ILE A 257 9.19 5.89 -11.04
N LYS A 258 9.32 6.13 -9.74
CA LYS A 258 8.46 7.07 -8.98
C LYS A 258 9.23 8.26 -8.40
N SER A 259 9.90 9.02 -9.26
CA SER A 259 10.51 10.31 -8.89
C SER A 259 9.48 11.40 -8.48
N HIS A 260 8.18 11.11 -8.51
CA HIS A 260 7.12 12.12 -8.29
C HIS A 260 6.56 12.14 -6.86
N HIS A 261 6.79 11.09 -6.08
CA HIS A 261 6.39 11.02 -4.68
C HIS A 261 7.56 10.98 -3.71
N ASN A 262 8.76 10.70 -4.21
CA ASN A 262 9.98 10.84 -3.44
C ASN A 262 10.53 12.25 -3.64
N VAL A 263 10.64 13.00 -2.58
CA VAL A 263 11.45 14.22 -2.50
C VAL A 263 12.94 13.83 -2.58
N GLY A 264 13.27 12.93 -3.50
CA GLY A 264 14.61 12.48 -3.82
C GLY A 264 15.48 13.51 -4.55
N GLY A 265 15.03 14.77 -4.55
CA GLY A 265 15.76 15.91 -5.07
C GLY A 265 15.93 17.01 -4.03
N LEU A 266 15.74 16.72 -2.73
CA LEU A 266 16.12 17.67 -1.70
C LEU A 266 17.63 17.82 -1.74
N PRO A 267 18.15 19.05 -1.88
CA PRO A 267 19.58 19.28 -1.97
C PRO A 267 20.28 18.93 -0.66
N ASP A 268 21.58 18.61 -0.76
CA ASP A 268 22.52 18.27 0.30
C ASP A 268 22.64 19.29 1.46
N TYR A 269 21.92 20.40 1.43
CA TYR A 269 22.01 21.46 2.44
C TYR A 269 20.86 21.49 3.46
N VAL A 270 19.87 20.57 3.37
CA VAL A 270 18.87 20.37 4.43
C VAL A 270 19.29 19.13 5.21
N ASP A 271 20.00 19.37 6.30
CA ASP A 271 20.58 18.32 7.15
C ASP A 271 19.51 17.75 8.09
N PHE A 272 18.65 16.85 7.57
CA PHE A 272 17.73 16.10 8.39
C PHE A 272 18.43 14.93 9.06
N LYS A 273 18.07 14.64 10.29
CA LYS A 273 18.53 13.43 10.98
C LYS A 273 17.93 12.17 10.33
N GLU A 274 16.65 12.24 9.99
CA GLU A 274 15.92 11.10 9.46
C GLU A 274 14.60 11.51 8.80
N ILE A 275 14.09 10.65 7.90
CA ILE A 275 12.76 10.75 7.30
C ILE A 275 11.79 9.90 8.12
N ILE A 276 10.61 10.45 8.40
CA ILE A 276 9.50 9.76 9.07
C ILE A 276 8.43 9.44 8.02
N GLU A 277 8.09 8.17 7.88
CA GLU A 277 7.06 7.68 6.95
C GLU A 277 5.93 6.99 7.73
N PRO A 278 5.02 7.74 8.32
CA PRO A 278 4.06 7.20 9.28
C PRO A 278 2.98 6.32 8.66
N LEU A 279 2.84 6.30 7.34
CA LEU A 279 1.82 5.54 6.62
C LEU A 279 2.39 4.37 5.81
N ARG A 280 3.71 4.13 5.91
CA ARG A 280 4.45 3.16 5.09
C ARG A 280 3.90 1.74 5.10
N LEU A 281 3.22 1.33 6.16
CA LEU A 281 2.64 0.00 6.32
C LEU A 281 1.16 -0.08 5.93
N LEU A 282 0.54 1.03 5.52
CA LEU A 282 -0.88 1.11 5.25
C LEU A 282 -1.22 1.09 3.77
N PHE A 283 -2.29 0.37 3.44
CA PHE A 283 -2.96 0.50 2.16
C PHE A 283 -3.85 1.77 2.11
N LYS A 284 -4.23 2.19 0.91
CA LYS A 284 -4.99 3.44 0.69
C LYS A 284 -6.33 3.49 1.41
N ASP A 285 -7.02 2.37 1.53
CA ASP A 285 -8.28 2.28 2.28
C ASP A 285 -8.07 2.34 3.79
N GLU A 286 -6.95 1.80 4.30
CA GLU A 286 -6.55 1.92 5.70
C GLU A 286 -6.15 3.35 6.05
N VAL A 287 -5.44 4.05 5.16
CA VAL A 287 -5.13 5.48 5.33
C VAL A 287 -6.42 6.31 5.47
N ARG A 288 -7.44 6.03 4.65
CA ARG A 288 -8.74 6.71 4.79
C ARG A 288 -9.46 6.36 6.10
N LYS A 289 -9.36 5.12 6.57
CA LYS A 289 -9.92 4.72 7.86
C LYS A 289 -9.20 5.44 9.00
N LEU A 290 -7.87 5.46 8.97
CA LEU A 290 -7.04 6.20 9.93
C LEU A 290 -7.38 7.70 9.93
N GLY A 291 -7.60 8.29 8.76
CA GLY A 291 -8.04 9.70 8.66
C GLY A 291 -9.34 9.96 9.41
N ARG A 292 -10.32 9.05 9.31
CA ARG A 292 -11.58 9.15 10.07
C ARG A 292 -11.37 9.02 11.58
N GLU A 293 -10.50 8.09 12.03
CA GLU A 293 -10.10 7.96 13.44
C GLU A 293 -9.40 9.21 13.99
N LEU A 294 -8.74 9.98 13.12
CA LEU A 294 -8.12 11.27 13.43
C LEU A 294 -9.09 12.46 13.30
N GLY A 295 -10.35 12.22 12.93
CA GLY A 295 -11.37 13.27 12.79
C GLY A 295 -11.20 14.13 11.54
N LEU A 296 -10.54 13.66 10.50
CA LEU A 296 -10.55 14.27 9.18
C LEU A 296 -11.87 13.97 8.45
N PRO A 297 -12.34 14.86 7.56
CA PRO A 297 -13.59 14.68 6.82
C PRO A 297 -13.55 13.53 5.81
#